data_de3baf54f95f6b5534e358e386f7f88b
#
_entry.id   de3baf54f95f6b5534e358e386f7f88b
#
_cell.length_a   1.000
_cell.length_b   1.000
_cell.length_c   1.000
_cell.angle_alpha   90.00
_cell.angle_beta   90.00
_cell.angle_gamma   90.00
#
_symmetry.space_group_name_H-M   'P 1'
#
loop_
_entity.id
_entity.type
_entity.pdbx_description
1 polymer ?
#
loop_
_entity_poly.entity_id
_entity_poly.type
_entity_poly.pdbx_seq_one_letter_code
_entity_poly.pdbx_strand_id
1 'polypeptide(L)'
;MNEKKPKPRRLAYGVDPKRPQRYSLRQARYDALAHDIDALAAEAARQGRRLSVLDIGAGGGASPLHLRARPNFAAIDLDGADRDRQYNVDESLYRRFFIADLTEGCPELASESYDVVICEQVLEHIHELRKPMETIGRLVKPGGKAFVGVPIFLPPLHLARRHLVPRLDRLVRSTRRRDHVQAFTLASVKAALLAYSKLSFVEARGFRIISGGILRPLEERRAWWAFNRWLGARIPAACIEVQIVLEKPAASQKA
;
A
#
# COMPACT_ATOMS: atom_id res chain seq x y z
N MET A 1 9.36 26.58 18.46
CA MET A 1 8.51 25.53 17.88
C MET A 1 8.86 24.22 18.57
N ASN A 2 7.94 23.68 19.38
CA ASN A 2 8.15 22.40 20.06
C ASN A 2 7.99 21.28 19.03
N GLU A 3 9.08 20.74 18.55
CA GLU A 3 9.08 19.51 17.74
C GLU A 3 8.51 18.38 18.59
N LYS A 4 7.27 18.00 18.33
CA LYS A 4 6.69 16.79 18.92
C LYS A 4 7.48 15.61 18.39
N LYS A 5 8.34 15.02 19.23
CA LYS A 5 9.01 13.75 18.91
C LYS A 5 7.96 12.75 18.39
N PRO A 6 8.19 12.13 17.24
CA PRO A 6 7.26 11.17 16.67
C PRO A 6 6.99 10.04 17.66
N LYS A 7 5.72 9.70 17.86
CA LYS A 7 5.34 8.57 18.72
C LYS A 7 5.89 7.28 18.09
N PRO A 8 6.57 6.42 18.87
CA PRO A 8 7.11 5.17 18.35
C PRO A 8 5.97 4.35 17.73
N ARG A 9 6.20 3.84 16.50
CA ARG A 9 5.24 2.98 15.81
C ARG A 9 5.02 1.70 16.58
N ARG A 10 3.77 1.34 16.74
CA ARG A 10 3.40 0.06 17.29
C ARG A 10 3.47 -0.98 16.17
N LEU A 11 4.52 -1.78 16.15
CA LEU A 11 4.73 -2.82 15.14
C LEU A 11 3.78 -4.01 15.34
N ALA A 12 3.49 -4.71 14.23
CA ALA A 12 2.66 -5.90 14.23
C ALA A 12 3.43 -7.14 14.67
N TYR A 13 2.70 -8.25 14.78
CA TYR A 13 3.27 -9.57 15.07
C TYR A 13 4.48 -9.91 14.17
N GLY A 14 5.53 -10.47 14.78
CA GLY A 14 6.76 -10.84 14.11
C GLY A 14 7.69 -9.69 13.72
N VAL A 15 7.23 -8.44 13.82
CA VAL A 15 7.99 -7.24 13.44
C VAL A 15 8.56 -6.52 14.66
N ASP A 16 7.84 -6.55 15.80
CA ASP A 16 8.31 -5.98 17.06
C ASP A 16 9.01 -7.07 17.89
N PRO A 17 10.35 -7.03 18.04
CA PRO A 17 11.09 -8.06 18.80
C PRO A 17 10.67 -8.09 20.28
N LYS A 18 10.18 -6.98 20.84
CA LYS A 18 9.72 -6.90 22.23
C LYS A 18 8.31 -7.46 22.43
N ARG A 19 7.54 -7.59 21.36
CA ARG A 19 6.13 -8.01 21.40
C ARG A 19 5.78 -8.91 20.19
N PRO A 20 6.44 -10.06 20.04
CA PRO A 20 6.29 -10.90 18.85
C PRO A 20 4.88 -11.50 18.67
N GLN A 21 4.10 -11.55 19.74
CA GLN A 21 2.72 -12.07 19.71
C GLN A 21 1.66 -10.99 19.48
N ARG A 22 2.07 -9.76 19.23
CA ARG A 22 1.14 -8.67 19.00
C ARG A 22 0.68 -8.64 17.56
N TYR A 23 -0.62 -8.68 17.36
CA TYR A 23 -1.27 -8.50 16.07
C TYR A 23 -1.72 -7.06 15.86
N SER A 24 -1.88 -6.64 14.62
CA SER A 24 -2.46 -5.35 14.26
C SER A 24 -3.27 -5.47 12.98
N LEU A 25 -4.58 -5.30 13.07
CA LEU A 25 -5.43 -5.21 11.88
C LEU A 25 -5.07 -4.05 10.97
N ARG A 26 -4.58 -2.94 11.55
CA ARG A 26 -4.16 -1.75 10.80
C ARG A 26 -2.90 -1.97 9.97
N GLN A 27 -2.12 -2.98 10.31
CA GLN A 27 -0.88 -3.34 9.61
C GLN A 27 -1.01 -4.65 8.84
N ALA A 28 -2.19 -5.27 8.85
CA ALA A 28 -2.42 -6.57 8.24
C ALA A 28 -2.11 -6.59 6.72
N ARG A 29 -2.31 -5.45 6.03
CA ARG A 29 -1.96 -5.33 4.60
C ARG A 29 -0.44 -5.39 4.36
N TYR A 30 0.36 -4.75 5.23
CA TYR A 30 1.82 -4.82 5.15
C TYR A 30 2.36 -6.21 5.45
N ASP A 31 1.72 -6.92 6.38
CA ASP A 31 2.05 -8.32 6.65
C ASP A 31 1.75 -9.22 5.44
N ALA A 32 0.61 -8.99 4.78
CA ALA A 32 0.22 -9.74 3.58
C ALA A 32 1.17 -9.51 2.41
N LEU A 33 1.45 -8.24 2.07
CA LEU A 33 2.37 -7.92 0.97
C LEU A 33 3.79 -8.42 1.26
N ALA A 34 4.24 -8.31 2.52
CA ALA A 34 5.57 -8.77 2.89
C ALA A 34 5.71 -10.30 2.77
N HIS A 35 4.63 -11.06 3.04
CA HIS A 35 4.61 -12.50 2.83
C HIS A 35 4.78 -12.86 1.34
N ASP A 36 4.05 -12.17 0.46
CA ASP A 36 4.13 -12.44 -0.99
C ASP A 36 5.48 -12.02 -1.58
N ILE A 37 5.98 -10.85 -1.17
CA ILE A 37 7.30 -10.38 -1.62
C ILE A 37 8.41 -11.29 -1.12
N ASP A 38 8.28 -11.86 0.09
CA ASP A 38 9.22 -12.86 0.61
C ASP A 38 9.26 -14.13 -0.27
N ALA A 39 8.08 -14.59 -0.71
CA ALA A 39 8.01 -15.74 -1.63
C ALA A 39 8.65 -15.42 -3.00
N LEU A 40 8.43 -14.21 -3.54
CA LEU A 40 9.08 -13.74 -4.77
C LEU A 40 10.60 -13.60 -4.58
N ALA A 41 11.04 -13.14 -3.41
CA ALA A 41 12.47 -13.02 -3.09
C ALA A 41 13.15 -14.40 -2.98
N ALA A 42 12.47 -15.39 -2.40
CA ALA A 42 12.94 -16.77 -2.36
C ALA A 42 13.10 -17.34 -3.77
N GLU A 43 12.16 -17.08 -4.67
CA GLU A 43 12.23 -17.50 -6.07
C GLU A 43 13.39 -16.81 -6.81
N ALA A 44 13.52 -15.50 -6.65
CA ALA A 44 14.63 -14.74 -7.23
C ALA A 44 15.99 -15.28 -6.76
N ALA A 45 16.13 -15.57 -5.46
CA ALA A 45 17.34 -16.14 -4.89
C ALA A 45 17.69 -17.52 -5.47
N ARG A 46 16.69 -18.39 -5.69
CA ARG A 46 16.89 -19.69 -6.38
C ARG A 46 17.42 -19.53 -7.80
N GLN A 47 17.06 -18.42 -8.45
CA GLN A 47 17.54 -18.06 -9.80
C GLN A 47 18.89 -17.31 -9.76
N GLY A 48 19.53 -17.17 -8.62
CA GLY A 48 20.80 -16.46 -8.44
C GLY A 48 20.72 -14.94 -8.61
N ARG A 49 19.53 -14.36 -8.54
CA ARG A 49 19.29 -12.91 -8.68
C ARG A 49 18.69 -12.30 -7.41
N ARG A 50 18.73 -10.99 -7.31
CA ARG A 50 18.04 -10.23 -6.27
C ARG A 50 16.72 -9.69 -6.81
N LEU A 51 15.73 -9.59 -5.92
CA LEU A 51 14.41 -9.02 -6.24
C LEU A 51 14.48 -7.49 -6.09
N SER A 52 14.26 -6.74 -7.17
CA SER A 52 14.18 -5.28 -7.10
C SER A 52 12.78 -4.83 -6.70
N VAL A 53 12.68 -4.10 -5.59
CA VAL A 53 11.41 -3.63 -5.00
C VAL A 53 11.45 -2.13 -4.82
N LEU A 54 10.39 -1.42 -5.24
CA LEU A 54 10.19 -0.01 -4.98
C LEU A 54 9.00 0.18 -4.02
N ASP A 55 9.21 0.94 -2.95
CA ASP A 55 8.16 1.44 -2.06
C ASP A 55 7.90 2.91 -2.40
N ILE A 56 6.85 3.18 -3.19
CA ILE A 56 6.51 4.53 -3.65
C ILE A 56 5.44 5.15 -2.74
N GLY A 57 5.68 6.41 -2.31
CA GLY A 57 4.93 7.01 -1.22
C GLY A 57 5.31 6.35 0.11
N ALA A 58 6.61 6.17 0.32
CA ALA A 58 7.20 5.42 1.43
C ALA A 58 6.74 5.90 2.82
N GLY A 59 6.32 7.17 2.91
CA GLY A 59 5.75 7.77 4.11
C GLY A 59 6.60 7.48 5.34
N GLY A 60 6.02 6.91 6.34
CA GLY A 60 6.76 6.60 7.56
C GLY A 60 7.42 5.20 7.57
N GLY A 61 7.72 4.54 6.44
CA GLY A 61 8.51 3.30 6.38
C GLY A 61 7.81 2.06 7.00
N ALA A 62 6.52 1.85 6.75
CA ALA A 62 5.83 0.66 7.26
C ALA A 62 6.17 -0.60 6.46
N SER A 63 6.27 -0.50 5.12
CA SER A 63 6.63 -1.61 4.24
C SER A 63 8.00 -2.21 4.58
N PRO A 64 9.09 -1.42 4.67
CA PRO A 64 10.41 -1.96 4.98
C PRO A 64 10.50 -2.66 6.33
N LEU A 65 9.79 -2.20 7.35
CA LEU A 65 9.78 -2.85 8.66
C LEU A 65 9.20 -4.27 8.58
N HIS A 66 8.12 -4.47 7.79
CA HIS A 66 7.53 -5.79 7.61
C HIS A 66 8.37 -6.69 6.70
N LEU A 67 9.00 -6.14 5.66
CA LEU A 67 9.90 -6.86 4.76
C LEU A 67 11.16 -7.34 5.49
N ARG A 68 11.78 -6.50 6.32
CA ARG A 68 12.96 -6.86 7.12
C ARG A 68 12.73 -8.02 8.10
N ALA A 69 11.48 -8.21 8.53
CA ALA A 69 11.13 -9.33 9.40
C ALA A 69 10.99 -10.66 8.64
N ARG A 70 11.17 -10.69 7.32
CA ARG A 70 11.03 -11.88 6.48
C ARG A 70 12.36 -12.59 6.25
N PRO A 71 12.35 -13.94 6.14
CA PRO A 71 13.57 -14.76 6.01
C PRO A 71 14.42 -14.37 4.79
N ASN A 72 13.79 -14.05 3.66
CA ASN A 72 14.48 -13.80 2.39
C ASN A 72 14.76 -12.31 2.15
N PHE A 73 14.70 -11.47 3.17
CA PHE A 73 14.95 -10.01 3.01
C PHE A 73 16.34 -9.73 2.43
N ALA A 74 17.34 -10.56 2.74
CA ALA A 74 18.69 -10.42 2.20
C ALA A 74 18.73 -10.52 0.66
N ALA A 75 17.74 -11.15 0.03
CA ALA A 75 17.61 -11.24 -1.43
C ALA A 75 16.82 -10.08 -2.05
N ILE A 76 16.43 -9.06 -1.28
CA ILE A 76 15.67 -7.91 -1.74
C ILE A 76 16.57 -6.69 -1.89
N ASP A 77 16.49 -6.02 -3.04
CA ASP A 77 16.99 -4.67 -3.28
C ASP A 77 15.84 -3.69 -3.13
N LEU A 78 15.65 -3.15 -1.91
CA LEU A 78 14.55 -2.27 -1.58
C LEU A 78 14.95 -0.81 -1.78
N ASP A 79 14.30 -0.14 -2.73
CA ASP A 79 14.39 1.30 -2.93
C ASP A 79 13.11 1.97 -2.39
N GLY A 80 13.24 3.19 -1.86
CA GLY A 80 12.13 4.02 -1.43
C GLY A 80 11.98 5.26 -2.30
N ALA A 81 10.75 5.74 -2.46
CA ALA A 81 10.48 7.02 -3.10
C ALA A 81 9.34 7.76 -2.39
N ASP A 82 9.49 9.07 -2.21
CA ASP A 82 8.42 9.94 -1.71
C ASP A 82 8.58 11.33 -2.31
N ARG A 83 7.51 12.12 -2.34
CA ARG A 83 7.50 13.49 -2.84
C ARG A 83 8.39 14.40 -2.01
N ASP A 84 8.46 14.16 -0.71
CA ASP A 84 9.28 14.90 0.23
C ASP A 84 9.85 13.99 1.31
N ARG A 85 10.82 14.50 2.07
CA ARG A 85 11.35 13.80 3.24
C ARG A 85 10.44 14.02 4.43
N GLN A 86 9.55 13.08 4.65
CA GLN A 86 8.70 13.12 5.82
C GLN A 86 9.51 12.87 7.10
N TYR A 87 9.14 13.54 8.20
CA TYR A 87 9.85 13.54 9.47
C TYR A 87 10.10 12.17 10.13
N ASN A 88 9.57 11.09 9.57
CA ASN A 88 9.61 9.74 10.15
C ASN A 88 10.17 8.68 9.20
N VAL A 89 10.67 9.05 8.04
CA VAL A 89 11.32 8.10 7.14
C VAL A 89 12.73 7.83 7.66
N ASP A 90 12.97 6.60 8.05
CA ASP A 90 14.32 6.10 8.25
C ASP A 90 14.85 5.62 6.89
N GLU A 91 15.58 6.51 6.20
CA GLU A 91 16.14 6.20 4.88
C GLU A 91 17.13 5.04 4.93
N SER A 92 17.71 4.72 6.09
CA SER A 92 18.59 3.56 6.27
C SER A 92 17.87 2.22 6.09
N LEU A 93 16.53 2.24 6.08
CA LEU A 93 15.71 1.07 5.77
C LEU A 93 15.72 0.70 4.29
N TYR A 94 16.15 1.62 3.42
CA TYR A 94 16.19 1.46 1.96
C TYR A 94 17.64 1.41 1.46
N ARG A 95 17.85 0.72 0.35
CA ARG A 95 19.14 0.74 -0.35
C ARG A 95 19.40 2.12 -0.95
N ARG A 96 18.37 2.73 -1.55
CA ARG A 96 18.36 4.09 -2.10
C ARG A 96 17.02 4.72 -1.78
N PHE A 97 17.03 6.04 -1.58
CA PHE A 97 15.81 6.81 -1.38
C PHE A 97 15.76 7.97 -2.38
N PHE A 98 14.68 8.05 -3.13
CA PHE A 98 14.45 9.05 -4.16
C PHE A 98 13.45 10.10 -3.69
N ILE A 99 13.72 11.36 -3.97
CA ILE A 99 12.69 12.40 -3.90
C ILE A 99 12.03 12.43 -5.27
N ALA A 100 10.82 11.90 -5.35
CA ALA A 100 10.10 11.70 -6.61
C ALA A 100 8.60 11.89 -6.42
N ASP A 101 7.99 12.76 -7.22
CA ASP A 101 6.56 13.03 -7.17
C ASP A 101 5.81 12.12 -8.16
N LEU A 102 4.94 11.27 -7.62
CA LEU A 102 4.11 10.37 -8.42
C LEU A 102 3.17 11.14 -9.36
N THR A 103 2.76 12.34 -9.00
CA THR A 103 1.91 13.20 -9.85
C THR A 103 2.68 13.75 -11.05
N GLU A 104 3.99 13.89 -10.95
CA GLU A 104 4.89 14.30 -12.04
C GLU A 104 5.41 13.11 -12.86
N GLY A 105 5.09 11.89 -12.43
CA GLY A 105 5.45 10.66 -13.15
C GLY A 105 6.81 10.10 -12.79
N CYS A 106 7.45 10.57 -11.71
CA CYS A 106 8.75 10.10 -11.20
C CYS A 106 9.80 9.96 -12.32
N PRO A 107 10.20 11.05 -12.99
CA PRO A 107 11.16 10.98 -14.10
C PRO A 107 12.54 10.45 -13.69
N GLU A 108 12.88 10.53 -12.39
CA GLU A 108 14.13 10.04 -11.80
C GLU A 108 14.21 8.51 -11.80
N LEU A 109 13.06 7.83 -11.96
CA LEU A 109 12.95 6.38 -11.93
C LEU A 109 12.80 5.83 -13.34
N ALA A 110 13.72 4.95 -13.73
CA ALA A 110 13.70 4.33 -15.05
C ALA A 110 12.49 3.40 -15.23
N SER A 111 11.99 3.30 -16.44
CA SER A 111 10.91 2.36 -16.80
C SER A 111 11.37 0.91 -16.62
N GLU A 112 10.44 0.02 -16.28
CA GLU A 112 10.68 -1.42 -16.20
C GLU A 112 11.88 -1.81 -15.35
N SER A 113 12.05 -1.09 -14.20
CA SER A 113 13.22 -1.25 -13.33
C SER A 113 12.96 -2.13 -12.11
N TYR A 114 11.70 -2.37 -11.78
CA TYR A 114 11.34 -3.06 -10.54
C TYR A 114 10.54 -4.33 -10.79
N ASP A 115 10.93 -5.43 -10.14
CA ASP A 115 10.16 -6.67 -10.11
C ASP A 115 8.86 -6.48 -9.31
N VAL A 116 8.90 -5.60 -8.30
CA VAL A 116 7.74 -5.25 -7.47
C VAL A 116 7.68 -3.75 -7.23
N VAL A 117 6.49 -3.17 -7.39
CA VAL A 117 6.17 -1.79 -6.98
C VAL A 117 5.09 -1.83 -5.89
N ILE A 118 5.36 -1.21 -4.76
CA ILE A 118 4.43 -1.02 -3.65
C ILE A 118 3.91 0.42 -3.70
N CYS A 119 2.58 0.60 -3.61
CA CYS A 119 1.93 1.90 -3.51
C CYS A 119 0.79 1.80 -2.48
N GLU A 120 1.12 2.03 -1.21
CA GLU A 120 0.21 1.83 -0.08
C GLU A 120 -0.24 3.14 0.54
N GLN A 121 -1.55 3.43 0.48
CA GLN A 121 -2.17 4.63 1.06
C GLN A 121 -1.59 5.93 0.50
N VAL A 122 -1.50 6.01 -0.83
CA VAL A 122 -0.99 7.17 -1.58
C VAL A 122 -2.06 7.77 -2.49
N LEU A 123 -2.73 6.93 -3.28
CA LEU A 123 -3.63 7.40 -4.35
C LEU A 123 -4.84 8.18 -3.83
N GLU A 124 -5.27 7.94 -2.59
CA GLU A 124 -6.35 8.70 -1.96
C GLU A 124 -6.02 10.17 -1.69
N HIS A 125 -4.73 10.53 -1.71
CA HIS A 125 -4.24 11.89 -1.51
C HIS A 125 -4.02 12.65 -2.83
N ILE A 126 -4.19 12.00 -3.98
CA ILE A 126 -3.92 12.55 -5.31
C ILE A 126 -5.22 12.87 -6.04
N HIS A 127 -5.36 14.08 -6.57
CA HIS A 127 -6.54 14.52 -7.30
C HIS A 127 -6.66 13.87 -8.69
N GLU A 128 -5.59 13.90 -9.47
CA GLU A 128 -5.55 13.36 -10.83
C GLU A 128 -4.80 12.02 -10.83
N LEU A 129 -5.52 10.94 -11.10
CA LEU A 129 -5.01 9.57 -10.92
C LEU A 129 -4.37 8.95 -12.15
N ARG A 130 -4.61 9.52 -13.34
CA ARG A 130 -4.15 8.94 -14.60
C ARG A 130 -2.63 8.78 -14.63
N LYS A 131 -1.90 9.89 -14.48
CA LYS A 131 -0.43 9.90 -14.52
C LYS A 131 0.20 9.05 -13.41
N PRO A 132 -0.23 9.13 -12.13
CA PRO A 132 0.20 8.21 -11.09
C PRO A 132 0.05 6.73 -11.42
N MET A 133 -1.10 6.32 -11.95
CA MET A 133 -1.36 4.92 -12.29
C MET A 133 -0.57 4.47 -13.53
N GLU A 134 -0.42 5.32 -14.56
CA GLU A 134 0.47 5.10 -15.70
C GLU A 134 1.93 4.92 -15.23
N THR A 135 2.36 5.72 -14.24
CA THR A 135 3.70 5.65 -13.66
C THR A 135 3.94 4.33 -12.94
N ILE A 136 2.99 3.88 -12.10
CA ILE A 136 3.09 2.57 -11.45
C ILE A 136 3.30 1.47 -12.51
N GLY A 137 2.49 1.45 -13.57
CA GLY A 137 2.61 0.46 -14.64
C GLY A 137 3.92 0.56 -15.44
N ARG A 138 4.42 1.79 -15.63
CA ARG A 138 5.70 2.06 -16.30
C ARG A 138 6.88 1.48 -15.53
N LEU A 139 6.87 1.61 -14.22
CA LEU A 139 7.99 1.21 -13.33
C LEU A 139 8.11 -0.29 -13.17
N VAL A 140 7.02 -1.04 -13.29
CA VAL A 140 6.99 -2.51 -13.17
C VAL A 140 7.63 -3.14 -14.41
N LYS A 141 8.53 -4.11 -14.20
CA LYS A 141 9.11 -4.96 -15.26
C LYS A 141 8.04 -5.85 -15.90
N PRO A 142 8.20 -6.30 -17.15
CA PRO A 142 7.41 -7.41 -17.69
C PRO A 142 7.48 -8.64 -16.77
N GLY A 143 6.33 -9.24 -16.42
CA GLY A 143 6.21 -10.32 -15.43
C GLY A 143 6.29 -9.86 -13.97
N GLY A 144 6.53 -8.58 -13.72
CA GLY A 144 6.56 -8.01 -12.37
C GLY A 144 5.17 -7.67 -11.82
N LYS A 145 5.11 -7.31 -10.54
CA LYS A 145 3.85 -7.07 -9.82
C LYS A 145 3.78 -5.67 -9.21
N ALA A 146 2.56 -5.15 -9.09
CA ALA A 146 2.26 -3.97 -8.29
C ALA A 146 1.28 -4.32 -7.17
N PHE A 147 1.57 -3.83 -5.95
CA PHE A 147 0.68 -3.90 -4.79
C PHE A 147 0.16 -2.49 -4.51
N VAL A 148 -1.14 -2.29 -4.73
CA VAL A 148 -1.77 -0.97 -4.57
C VAL A 148 -2.81 -1.05 -3.46
N GLY A 149 -2.57 -0.35 -2.36
CA GLY A 149 -3.45 -0.30 -1.21
C GLY A 149 -4.13 1.05 -1.04
N VAL A 150 -5.46 1.06 -0.89
CA VAL A 150 -6.25 2.27 -0.66
C VAL A 150 -7.39 2.01 0.33
N PRO A 151 -7.86 3.06 1.05
CA PRO A 151 -9.11 3.00 1.77
C PRO A 151 -10.28 2.97 0.79
N ILE A 152 -11.29 2.14 1.08
CA ILE A 152 -12.51 2.06 0.29
C ILE A 152 -13.74 2.30 1.14
N PHE A 153 -14.84 2.63 0.48
CA PHE A 153 -16.14 2.88 1.09
C PHE A 153 -17.19 1.98 0.44
N LEU A 154 -18.11 1.49 1.25
CA LEU A 154 -19.33 0.86 0.73
C LEU A 154 -20.11 1.86 -0.13
N PRO A 155 -20.77 1.42 -1.21
CA PRO A 155 -21.45 2.31 -2.16
C PRO A 155 -22.35 3.38 -1.52
N PRO A 156 -23.21 3.10 -0.52
CA PRO A 156 -24.02 4.14 0.13
C PRO A 156 -23.16 5.18 0.87
N LEU A 157 -22.13 4.74 1.59
CA LEU A 157 -21.23 5.63 2.32
C LEU A 157 -20.33 6.42 1.37
N HIS A 158 -19.93 5.82 0.24
CA HIS A 158 -19.20 6.50 -0.82
C HIS A 158 -19.98 7.68 -1.38
N LEU A 159 -21.27 7.51 -1.72
CA LEU A 159 -22.12 8.58 -2.22
C LEU A 159 -22.32 9.69 -1.19
N ALA A 160 -22.57 9.31 0.07
CA ALA A 160 -22.68 10.27 1.17
C ALA A 160 -21.37 11.06 1.34
N ARG A 161 -20.21 10.41 1.33
CA ARG A 161 -18.91 11.08 1.44
C ARG A 161 -18.62 11.99 0.25
N ARG A 162 -18.95 11.58 -0.95
CA ARG A 162 -18.71 12.37 -2.19
C ARG A 162 -19.60 13.58 -2.31
N HIS A 163 -20.87 13.49 -1.93
CA HIS A 163 -21.88 14.53 -2.22
C HIS A 163 -22.39 15.27 -0.98
N LEU A 164 -22.64 14.55 0.13
CA LEU A 164 -23.25 15.13 1.32
C LEU A 164 -22.21 15.80 2.22
N VAL A 165 -21.09 15.16 2.45
CA VAL A 165 -20.07 15.63 3.39
C VAL A 165 -19.43 16.96 2.95
N PRO A 166 -19.09 17.22 1.66
CA PRO A 166 -18.59 18.54 1.23
C PRO A 166 -19.63 19.66 1.37
N ARG A 167 -20.93 19.33 1.27
CA ARG A 167 -22.01 20.30 1.48
C ARG A 167 -22.14 20.66 2.96
N LEU A 168 -22.08 19.65 3.85
CA LEU A 168 -22.11 19.85 5.30
C LEU A 168 -20.88 20.63 5.78
N ASP A 169 -19.67 20.34 5.27
CA ASP A 169 -18.48 21.10 5.64
C ASP A 169 -18.57 22.57 5.24
N ARG A 170 -19.16 22.87 4.09
CA ARG A 170 -19.42 24.27 3.67
C ARG A 170 -20.41 24.96 4.61
N LEU A 171 -21.47 24.27 5.02
CA LEU A 171 -22.47 24.79 5.96
C LEU A 171 -21.88 25.06 7.35
N VAL A 172 -21.02 24.17 7.85
CA VAL A 172 -20.43 24.26 9.21
C VAL A 172 -19.12 25.08 9.21
N ARG A 173 -18.71 25.66 8.05
CA ARG A 173 -17.43 26.38 7.88
C ARG A 173 -16.25 25.60 8.45
N SER A 174 -16.23 24.29 8.23
CA SER A 174 -15.19 23.41 8.76
C SER A 174 -13.83 23.76 8.13
N THR A 175 -12.86 24.15 8.95
CA THR A 175 -11.46 24.38 8.54
C THR A 175 -10.64 23.09 8.48
N ARG A 176 -11.26 21.92 8.72
CA ARG A 176 -10.55 20.64 8.65
C ARG A 176 -10.11 20.37 7.21
N ARG A 177 -8.82 20.54 6.92
CA ARG A 177 -8.21 19.99 5.71
C ARG A 177 -8.40 18.47 5.73
N ARG A 178 -9.06 17.95 4.69
CA ARG A 178 -9.17 16.50 4.51
C ARG A 178 -7.94 16.04 3.75
N ASP A 179 -7.17 15.19 4.38
CA ASP A 179 -5.99 14.61 3.76
C ASP A 179 -6.36 13.67 2.61
N HIS A 180 -7.56 13.04 2.67
CA HIS A 180 -8.06 12.17 1.61
C HIS A 180 -8.96 12.94 0.65
N VAL A 181 -8.48 13.18 -0.56
CA VAL A 181 -9.21 13.87 -1.64
C VAL A 181 -10.05 12.92 -2.49
N GLN A 182 -9.67 11.64 -2.54
CA GLN A 182 -10.42 10.59 -3.23
C GLN A 182 -11.28 9.78 -2.26
N ALA A 183 -12.41 9.28 -2.78
CA ALA A 183 -13.24 8.29 -2.12
C ALA A 183 -13.43 7.12 -3.09
N PHE A 184 -12.79 6.01 -2.82
CA PHE A 184 -12.84 4.82 -3.67
C PHE A 184 -13.91 3.82 -3.23
N THR A 185 -14.50 3.12 -4.19
CA THR A 185 -15.03 1.78 -4.01
C THR A 185 -14.06 0.78 -4.61
N LEU A 186 -14.14 -0.50 -4.26
CA LEU A 186 -13.30 -1.52 -4.91
C LEU A 186 -13.45 -1.51 -6.43
N ALA A 187 -14.69 -1.36 -6.93
CA ALA A 187 -14.97 -1.32 -8.36
C ALA A 187 -14.32 -0.11 -9.04
N SER A 188 -14.43 1.10 -8.43
CA SER A 188 -13.89 2.32 -9.04
C SER A 188 -12.37 2.34 -9.09
N VAL A 189 -11.67 1.94 -8.02
CA VAL A 189 -10.21 1.91 -8.03
C VAL A 189 -9.68 0.82 -8.95
N LYS A 190 -10.30 -0.38 -8.98
CA LYS A 190 -9.94 -1.45 -9.89
C LYS A 190 -10.09 -1.01 -11.36
N ALA A 191 -11.23 -0.39 -11.72
CA ALA A 191 -11.47 0.10 -13.07
C ALA A 191 -10.43 1.14 -13.50
N ALA A 192 -10.10 2.10 -12.62
CA ALA A 192 -9.10 3.13 -12.90
C ALA A 192 -7.68 2.52 -13.06
N LEU A 193 -7.28 1.60 -12.18
CA LEU A 193 -6.00 0.92 -12.30
C LEU A 193 -5.86 0.17 -13.63
N LEU A 194 -6.88 -0.60 -14.02
CA LEU A 194 -6.86 -1.34 -15.29
C LEU A 194 -6.87 -0.42 -16.51
N ALA A 195 -7.57 0.71 -16.43
CA ALA A 195 -7.64 1.66 -17.55
C ALA A 195 -6.30 2.37 -17.78
N TYR A 196 -5.57 2.71 -16.72
CA TYR A 196 -4.41 3.59 -16.84
C TYR A 196 -3.06 2.90 -16.67
N SER A 197 -2.94 1.85 -15.84
CA SER A 197 -1.63 1.25 -15.55
C SER A 197 -1.10 0.29 -16.63
N LYS A 198 -1.97 -0.20 -17.52
CA LYS A 198 -1.67 -1.30 -18.46
C LYS A 198 -1.23 -2.61 -17.77
N LEU A 199 -1.57 -2.76 -16.50
CA LEU A 199 -1.36 -3.97 -15.73
C LEU A 199 -2.62 -4.83 -15.75
N SER A 200 -2.46 -6.14 -15.58
CA SER A 200 -3.56 -7.11 -15.46
C SER A 200 -3.91 -7.31 -13.98
N PHE A 201 -5.19 -7.48 -13.69
CA PHE A 201 -5.68 -7.78 -12.36
C PHE A 201 -5.35 -9.22 -11.96
N VAL A 202 -4.77 -9.40 -10.78
CA VAL A 202 -4.51 -10.72 -10.19
C VAL A 202 -5.54 -11.01 -9.10
N GLU A 203 -5.57 -10.18 -8.06
CA GLU A 203 -6.50 -10.35 -6.95
C GLU A 203 -6.77 -9.04 -6.20
N ALA A 204 -7.81 -9.06 -5.35
CA ALA A 204 -8.06 -8.00 -4.38
C ALA A 204 -8.25 -8.61 -2.99
N ARG A 205 -7.60 -8.05 -1.99
CA ARG A 205 -7.66 -8.46 -0.60
C ARG A 205 -8.23 -7.34 0.24
N GLY A 206 -9.25 -7.65 1.02
CA GLY A 206 -9.83 -6.68 1.95
C GLY A 206 -9.23 -6.79 3.35
N PHE A 207 -9.21 -5.67 4.04
CA PHE A 207 -8.73 -5.56 5.41
C PHE A 207 -9.69 -4.74 6.25
N ARG A 208 -9.81 -5.10 7.53
CA ARG A 208 -10.58 -4.33 8.51
C ARG A 208 -12.08 -4.24 8.18
N ILE A 209 -12.73 -5.38 7.99
CA ILE A 209 -14.18 -5.40 7.75
C ILE A 209 -14.96 -5.08 9.03
N ILE A 210 -14.56 -5.66 10.17
CA ILE A 210 -15.15 -5.43 11.49
C ILE A 210 -14.05 -4.85 12.40
N SER A 211 -14.00 -3.53 12.51
CA SER A 211 -12.87 -2.82 13.10
C SER A 211 -13.28 -1.42 13.57
N GLY A 212 -12.56 -0.90 14.57
CA GLY A 212 -12.76 0.46 15.10
C GLY A 212 -13.79 0.55 16.22
N GLY A 213 -14.00 1.79 16.71
CA GLY A 213 -14.93 2.06 17.79
C GLY A 213 -14.65 1.21 19.03
N ILE A 214 -15.71 0.62 19.59
CA ILE A 214 -15.66 -0.27 20.76
C ILE A 214 -14.91 -1.58 20.50
N LEU A 215 -14.74 -1.99 19.26
CA LEU A 215 -14.03 -3.22 18.86
C LEU A 215 -12.52 -3.04 18.73
N ARG A 216 -12.02 -1.82 18.91
CA ARG A 216 -10.59 -1.50 18.77
C ARG A 216 -9.67 -2.37 19.65
N PRO A 217 -10.00 -2.74 20.91
CA PRO A 217 -9.17 -3.64 21.71
C PRO A 217 -9.01 -5.05 21.12
N LEU A 218 -9.96 -5.49 20.30
CA LEU A 218 -9.91 -6.80 19.63
C LEU A 218 -8.95 -6.81 18.44
N GLU A 219 -8.62 -5.65 17.86
CA GLU A 219 -7.76 -5.55 16.67
C GLU A 219 -6.35 -6.14 16.87
N GLU A 220 -5.90 -6.26 18.12
CA GLU A 220 -4.61 -6.84 18.50
C GLU A 220 -4.72 -8.34 18.88
N ARG A 221 -5.91 -8.94 18.86
CA ARG A 221 -6.13 -10.36 19.20
C ARG A 221 -5.98 -11.25 17.97
N ARG A 222 -5.20 -12.35 18.11
CA ARG A 222 -4.92 -13.30 17.03
C ARG A 222 -6.19 -13.82 16.35
N ALA A 223 -7.16 -14.30 17.12
CA ALA A 223 -8.39 -14.87 16.57
C ALA A 223 -9.20 -13.83 15.77
N TRP A 224 -9.30 -12.59 16.30
CA TRP A 224 -9.99 -11.50 15.63
C TRP A 224 -9.27 -11.04 14.35
N TRP A 225 -7.94 -10.98 14.41
CA TRP A 225 -7.10 -10.70 13.26
C TRP A 225 -7.27 -11.76 12.17
N ALA A 226 -7.20 -13.06 12.53
CA ALA A 226 -7.35 -14.17 11.59
C ALA A 226 -8.76 -14.19 10.97
N PHE A 227 -9.80 -13.97 11.77
CA PHE A 227 -11.18 -13.87 11.29
C PHE A 227 -11.37 -12.72 10.28
N ASN A 228 -10.88 -11.50 10.60
CA ASN A 228 -10.96 -10.38 9.67
C ASN A 228 -10.18 -10.64 8.36
N ARG A 229 -9.02 -11.29 8.44
CA ARG A 229 -8.23 -11.67 7.27
C ARG A 229 -8.99 -12.68 6.39
N TRP A 230 -9.56 -13.69 7.01
CA TRP A 230 -10.36 -14.71 6.32
C TRP A 230 -11.59 -14.11 5.64
N LEU A 231 -12.30 -13.24 6.33
CA LEU A 231 -13.49 -12.58 5.81
C LEU A 231 -13.14 -11.58 4.71
N GLY A 232 -12.09 -10.79 4.91
CA GLY A 232 -11.61 -9.79 3.94
C GLY A 232 -11.14 -10.42 2.62
N ALA A 233 -10.59 -11.63 2.66
CA ALA A 233 -10.24 -12.37 1.44
C ALA A 233 -11.48 -12.79 0.62
N ARG A 234 -12.64 -13.00 1.28
CA ARG A 234 -13.88 -13.43 0.63
C ARG A 234 -14.77 -12.30 0.15
N ILE A 235 -14.82 -11.21 0.91
CA ILE A 235 -15.68 -10.06 0.61
C ILE A 235 -14.88 -8.74 0.69
N PRO A 236 -13.84 -8.58 -0.15
CA PRO A 236 -12.95 -7.42 -0.07
C PRO A 236 -13.69 -6.08 -0.24
N ALA A 237 -14.78 -6.06 -1.00
CA ALA A 237 -15.58 -4.84 -1.22
C ALA A 237 -16.30 -4.33 0.03
N ALA A 238 -16.48 -5.17 1.06
CA ALA A 238 -17.10 -4.80 2.33
C ALA A 238 -16.10 -4.30 3.38
N CYS A 239 -14.82 -4.26 3.06
CA CYS A 239 -13.75 -3.82 3.96
C CYS A 239 -13.59 -2.30 3.96
N ILE A 240 -12.81 -1.79 4.92
CA ILE A 240 -12.46 -0.37 5.00
C ILE A 240 -11.20 -0.07 4.16
N GLU A 241 -10.36 -1.07 3.96
CA GLU A 241 -9.12 -0.99 3.18
C GLU A 241 -9.06 -2.18 2.24
N VAL A 242 -8.51 -1.96 1.06
CA VAL A 242 -8.25 -3.00 0.08
C VAL A 242 -6.81 -2.88 -0.44
N GLN A 243 -6.21 -4.02 -0.75
CA GLN A 243 -4.96 -4.13 -1.49
C GLN A 243 -5.26 -4.87 -2.78
N ILE A 244 -4.92 -4.26 -3.90
CA ILE A 244 -5.08 -4.81 -5.25
C ILE A 244 -3.71 -5.25 -5.72
N VAL A 245 -3.59 -6.49 -6.14
CA VAL A 245 -2.40 -7.06 -6.77
C VAL A 245 -2.61 -7.05 -8.26
N LEU A 246 -1.66 -6.45 -8.96
CA LEU A 246 -1.63 -6.34 -10.41
C LEU A 246 -0.33 -6.96 -10.93
N GLU A 247 -0.32 -7.39 -12.18
CA GLU A 247 0.84 -7.96 -12.85
C GLU A 247 1.01 -7.35 -14.22
N LYS A 248 2.24 -7.04 -14.60
CA LYS A 248 2.56 -6.64 -15.95
C LYS A 248 2.70 -7.90 -16.83
N PRO A 249 1.94 -8.02 -17.91
CA PRO A 249 2.12 -9.15 -18.82
C PRO A 249 3.58 -9.33 -19.20
N ALA A 250 4.07 -10.57 -19.21
CA ALA A 250 5.40 -10.87 -19.70
C ALA A 250 5.50 -10.41 -21.17
N ALA A 251 6.67 -9.91 -21.56
CA ALA A 251 6.89 -9.63 -22.97
C ALA A 251 6.66 -10.94 -23.75
N SER A 252 5.69 -10.96 -24.69
CA SER A 252 5.50 -12.09 -25.56
C SER A 252 6.84 -12.33 -26.26
N GLN A 253 7.43 -13.49 -26.05
CA GLN A 253 8.51 -13.95 -26.92
C GLN A 253 7.92 -13.96 -28.36
N LYS A 254 8.28 -12.93 -29.13
CA LYS A 254 8.04 -13.01 -30.56
C LYS A 254 8.88 -14.19 -31.05
N ALA A 255 8.17 -15.27 -31.38
CA ALA A 255 8.73 -16.41 -32.10
C ALA A 255 9.29 -15.97 -33.43
#